data_49da5f24849b8e83e67cfbd6cbc7bc2c
#
_entry.id   49da5f24849b8e83e67cfbd6cbc7bc2c
#
_cell.length_a   1.000
_cell.length_b   1.000
_cell.length_c   1.000
_cell.angle_alpha   90.00
_cell.angle_beta   90.00
_cell.angle_gamma   90.00
#
_symmetry.space_group_name_H-M   'P 1'
#
loop_
_entity.id
_entity.type
_entity.pdbx_description
1 polymer ?
#
loop_
_entity_poly.entity_id
_entity_poly.type
_entity_poly.pdbx_seq_one_letter_code
_entity_poly.pdbx_strand_id
1 'polypeptide(L)'
;MERSSAKKPVVERAWVLLGRHRGPFWYARRQRPTSGGIASVEFDATWVLEREETKGDIVGFYHTHPGGLPSPSVRDVKTMQAWAGSFGKSLLCLIESDGCVAAYRFDDDESAGVK
;
A
#
# COMPACT_ATOMS: atom_id res chain seq x y z
N MET A 1 17.70 -26.32 16.10
CA MET A 1 17.30 -25.91 15.75
C MET A 1 16.56 -25.44 15.45
N GLU A 2 16.17 -24.96 15.34
CA GLU A 2 15.53 -24.46 15.06
C GLU A 2 15.00 -24.01 14.55
N ARG A 3 15.40 -23.86 14.27
CA ARG A 3 14.86 -23.43 13.78
C ARG A 3 13.67 -23.40 13.62
N SER A 4 13.31 -23.63 14.31
CA SER A 4 11.92 -23.67 14.31
C SER A 4 11.30 -22.39 13.91
N SER A 5 11.94 -21.35 14.13
CA SER A 5 11.43 -20.10 13.65
C SER A 5 11.28 -20.15 12.16
N ALA A 6 12.09 -20.94 11.52
CA ALA A 6 11.97 -21.07 10.10
C ALA A 6 10.68 -21.74 9.71
N LYS A 7 10.05 -22.42 10.64
CA LYS A 7 8.81 -23.07 10.32
C LYS A 7 7.62 -22.18 10.46
N LYS A 8 7.76 -21.07 11.11
CA LYS A 8 6.63 -20.18 11.23
C LYS A 8 6.30 -19.58 9.90
N PRO A 9 5.04 -19.59 9.54
CA PRO A 9 4.69 -18.95 8.28
C PRO A 9 4.98 -17.48 8.35
N VAL A 10 5.47 -16.97 7.26
CA VAL A 10 5.75 -15.57 7.14
C VAL A 10 4.55 -14.95 6.45
N VAL A 11 3.84 -14.09 7.15
CA VAL A 11 2.59 -13.56 6.66
C VAL A 11 2.76 -12.09 6.33
N GLU A 12 2.46 -11.73 5.10
CA GLU A 12 2.41 -10.34 4.72
C GLU A 12 1.15 -9.74 5.28
N ARG A 13 1.25 -8.48 5.65
CA ARG A 13 0.11 -7.75 6.17
C ARG A 13 0.00 -6.43 5.43
N ALA A 14 -1.20 -5.92 5.37
CA ALA A 14 -1.44 -4.68 4.68
C ALA A 14 -2.44 -3.83 5.44
N TRP A 15 -2.33 -2.54 5.28
CA TRP A 15 -3.23 -1.56 5.89
C TRP A 15 -3.53 -0.48 4.87
N VAL A 16 -4.69 0.14 5.03
CA VAL A 16 -5.01 1.33 4.27
C VAL A 16 -4.48 2.52 5.04
N LEU A 17 -3.95 3.50 4.35
CA LEU A 17 -3.48 4.74 4.95
C LEU A 17 -4.53 5.81 4.76
N LEU A 18 -4.99 6.37 5.86
CA LEU A 18 -5.98 7.44 5.85
C LEU A 18 -5.33 8.71 6.33
N GLY A 19 -5.61 9.81 5.67
CA GLY A 19 -5.01 11.07 6.06
C GLY A 19 -5.14 12.10 4.98
N ARG A 20 -4.06 12.84 4.77
CA ARG A 20 -4.08 13.86 3.73
C ARG A 20 -2.67 14.11 3.23
N HIS A 21 -2.61 14.67 2.05
CA HIS A 21 -1.37 14.98 1.36
C HIS A 21 -1.40 16.47 1.02
N ARG A 22 -0.39 17.21 1.50
CA ARG A 22 -0.30 18.63 1.23
C ARG A 22 1.14 18.96 0.85
N GLY A 23 1.34 19.35 -0.39
CA GLY A 23 2.66 19.67 -0.88
C GLY A 23 3.57 18.47 -0.70
N PRO A 24 4.73 18.62 -0.07
CA PRO A 24 5.62 17.47 0.14
C PRO A 24 5.27 16.66 1.37
N PHE A 25 4.22 17.00 2.09
CA PHE A 25 3.91 16.36 3.36
C PHE A 25 2.76 15.40 3.24
N TRP A 26 2.92 14.23 3.87
CA TRP A 26 1.88 13.21 3.93
C TRP A 26 1.58 12.96 5.39
N TYR A 27 0.32 13.07 5.76
CA TYR A 27 -0.15 12.78 7.11
C TYR A 27 -1.04 11.56 7.00
N ALA A 28 -0.65 10.46 7.65
CA ALA A 28 -1.38 9.22 7.44
C ALA A 28 -1.37 8.37 8.69
N ARG A 29 -2.43 7.60 8.85
CA ARG A 29 -2.50 6.58 9.89
C ARG A 29 -2.98 5.29 9.25
N ARG A 30 -2.59 4.18 9.81
CA ARG A 30 -2.96 2.88 9.30
C ARG A 30 -4.33 2.47 9.80
N GLN A 31 -5.10 1.85 8.91
CA GLN A 31 -6.44 1.42 9.24
C GLN A 31 -6.73 0.15 8.45
N ARG A 32 -7.69 -0.63 8.93
CA ARG A 32 -8.16 -1.82 8.21
C ARG A 32 -7.04 -2.82 7.93
N PRO A 33 -6.39 -3.35 8.98
CA PRO A 33 -5.35 -4.35 8.76
C PRO A 33 -5.92 -5.60 8.10
N THR A 34 -5.13 -6.21 7.24
CA THR A 34 -5.52 -7.44 6.59
C THR A 34 -4.29 -8.30 6.38
N SER A 35 -4.48 -9.59 6.20
CA SER A 35 -3.40 -10.49 5.86
C SER A 35 -3.22 -10.49 4.35
N GLY A 36 -1.98 -10.73 3.93
CA GLY A 36 -1.65 -10.71 2.53
C GLY A 36 -1.21 -9.32 2.12
N GLY A 37 -0.52 -9.22 1.02
CA GLY A 37 -0.03 -7.95 0.53
C GLY A 37 -1.14 -7.14 -0.11
N ILE A 38 -0.82 -5.90 -0.47
CA ILE A 38 -1.80 -5.03 -1.11
C ILE A 38 -2.21 -5.54 -2.48
N ALA A 39 -1.39 -6.38 -3.08
CA ALA A 39 -1.74 -6.97 -4.36
C ALA A 39 -2.65 -8.16 -4.21
N SER A 40 -2.84 -8.62 -2.99
CA SER A 40 -3.74 -9.70 -2.72
C SER A 40 -5.15 -9.16 -2.75
N VAL A 41 -6.03 -9.86 -3.35
CA VAL A 41 -7.34 -9.32 -3.53
C VAL A 41 -8.25 -9.48 -2.35
N GLU A 42 -7.75 -10.14 -1.34
CA GLU A 42 -8.61 -10.37 -0.20
C GLU A 42 -8.82 -9.16 0.64
N PHE A 43 -8.05 -8.13 0.42
CA PHE A 43 -8.30 -6.96 1.18
C PHE A 43 -9.59 -6.29 0.70
N ASP A 44 -10.23 -5.64 1.60
CA ASP A 44 -11.61 -5.18 1.42
C ASP A 44 -11.69 -4.00 0.43
N ALA A 45 -11.72 -4.32 -0.84
CA ALA A 45 -11.77 -3.30 -1.87
C ALA A 45 -13.05 -2.49 -1.81
N THR A 46 -14.15 -3.11 -1.41
CA THR A 46 -15.41 -2.39 -1.29
C THR A 46 -15.29 -1.28 -0.26
N TRP A 47 -14.70 -1.62 0.90
CA TRP A 47 -14.53 -0.62 1.94
C TRP A 47 -13.63 0.53 1.45
N VAL A 48 -12.57 0.19 0.73
CA VAL A 48 -11.64 1.20 0.24
C VAL A 48 -12.34 2.15 -0.73
N LEU A 49 -13.10 1.59 -1.65
CA LEU A 49 -13.80 2.41 -2.63
C LEU A 49 -14.85 3.30 -1.98
N GLU A 50 -15.59 2.75 -1.04
CA GLU A 50 -16.59 3.53 -0.34
C GLU A 50 -15.96 4.63 0.50
N ARG A 51 -14.85 4.32 1.14
CA ARG A 51 -14.18 5.32 1.96
C ARG A 51 -13.68 6.47 1.11
N GLU A 52 -13.10 6.15 -0.04
CA GLU A 52 -12.63 7.20 -0.92
C GLU A 52 -13.78 8.04 -1.43
N GLU A 53 -14.90 7.41 -1.75
CA GLU A 53 -16.04 8.12 -2.28
C GLU A 53 -16.67 9.03 -1.23
N THR A 54 -16.77 8.59 0.01
CA THR A 54 -17.47 9.34 1.03
C THR A 54 -16.56 10.32 1.77
N LYS A 55 -15.28 9.97 1.96
CA LYS A 55 -14.38 10.82 2.74
C LYS A 55 -13.25 11.38 1.93
N GLY A 56 -12.82 10.66 0.90
CA GLY A 56 -11.71 11.10 0.07
C GLY A 56 -10.39 11.19 0.81
N ASP A 57 -10.24 10.45 1.88
CA ASP A 57 -9.05 10.56 2.73
C ASP A 57 -8.12 9.36 2.63
N ILE A 58 -8.24 8.54 1.60
CA ILE A 58 -7.28 7.48 1.39
C ILE A 58 -6.05 8.09 0.75
N VAL A 59 -4.90 7.95 1.41
CA VAL A 59 -3.66 8.51 0.89
C VAL A 59 -2.69 7.43 0.46
N GLY A 60 -2.99 6.17 0.70
CA GLY A 60 -2.12 5.11 0.24
C GLY A 60 -2.32 3.82 0.97
N PHE A 61 -1.30 3.00 0.92
CA PHE A 61 -1.32 1.67 1.51
C PHE A 61 0.03 1.37 2.15
N TYR A 62 -0.01 0.55 3.16
CA TYR A 62 1.18 0.15 3.91
C TYR A 62 1.18 -1.37 3.94
N HIS A 63 2.30 -1.99 3.61
CA HIS A 63 2.35 -3.44 3.71
C HIS A 63 3.76 -3.90 4.08
N THR A 64 3.84 -5.16 4.48
CA THR A 64 5.10 -5.73 4.92
C THR A 64 5.61 -6.71 3.88
N HIS A 65 6.94 -6.76 3.76
CA HIS A 65 7.64 -7.75 2.95
C HIS A 65 8.61 -8.48 3.88
N PRO A 66 8.12 -9.43 4.69
CA PRO A 66 8.99 -10.06 5.67
C PRO A 66 10.10 -10.82 4.96
N GLY A 67 11.32 -10.55 5.36
CA GLY A 67 12.46 -11.24 4.78
C GLY A 67 12.79 -10.84 3.37
N GLY A 68 12.10 -9.85 2.82
CA GLY A 68 12.35 -9.41 1.46
C GLY A 68 12.96 -8.03 1.42
N LEU A 69 12.94 -7.42 0.25
CA LEU A 69 13.43 -6.07 0.09
C LEU A 69 12.29 -5.10 0.32
N PRO A 70 12.58 -3.92 0.87
CA PRO A 70 11.55 -2.92 1.07
C PRO A 70 11.30 -2.16 -0.24
N SER A 71 11.02 -2.89 -1.30
CA SER A 71 10.74 -2.28 -2.59
C SER A 71 9.54 -2.98 -3.20
N PRO A 72 8.78 -2.28 -4.04
CA PRO A 72 7.56 -2.86 -4.58
C PRO A 72 7.88 -3.94 -5.61
N SER A 73 7.10 -5.00 -5.57
CA SER A 73 7.16 -6.03 -6.59
C SER A 73 6.46 -5.49 -7.84
N VAL A 74 6.62 -6.22 -8.95
CA VAL A 74 5.92 -5.84 -10.16
C VAL A 74 4.42 -5.79 -9.92
N ARG A 75 3.91 -6.76 -9.16
CA ARG A 75 2.49 -6.79 -8.86
C ARG A 75 2.08 -5.62 -7.99
N ASP A 76 2.91 -5.25 -7.01
CA ASP A 76 2.63 -4.08 -6.18
C ASP A 76 2.53 -2.82 -7.03
N VAL A 77 3.45 -2.66 -7.98
CA VAL A 77 3.45 -1.49 -8.83
C VAL A 77 2.15 -1.42 -9.63
N LYS A 78 1.75 -2.54 -10.21
CA LYS A 78 0.53 -2.57 -11.01
C LYS A 78 -0.70 -2.26 -10.16
N THR A 79 -0.73 -2.81 -8.97
CA THR A 79 -1.85 -2.59 -8.06
C THR A 79 -1.93 -1.13 -7.65
N MET A 80 -0.79 -0.54 -7.29
CA MET A 80 -0.77 0.86 -6.88
C MET A 80 -1.14 1.78 -8.02
N GLN A 81 -0.67 1.48 -9.21
CA GLN A 81 -1.02 2.29 -10.37
C GLN A 81 -2.51 2.23 -10.66
N ALA A 82 -3.10 1.06 -10.48
CA ALA A 82 -4.53 0.91 -10.69
C ALA A 82 -5.33 1.73 -9.67
N TRP A 83 -4.91 1.70 -8.40
CA TRP A 83 -5.62 2.48 -7.39
C TRP A 83 -5.45 3.97 -7.63
N ALA A 84 -4.22 4.41 -7.92
CA ALA A 84 -3.97 5.82 -8.17
C ALA A 84 -4.78 6.31 -9.38
N GLY A 85 -4.84 5.50 -10.41
CA GLY A 85 -5.63 5.84 -11.58
C GLY A 85 -7.12 5.89 -11.28
N SER A 86 -7.62 4.93 -10.50
CA SER A 86 -9.02 4.91 -10.13
C SER A 86 -9.41 6.12 -9.30
N PHE A 87 -8.54 6.52 -8.39
CA PHE A 87 -8.84 7.64 -7.51
C PHE A 87 -8.50 8.98 -8.13
N GLY A 88 -7.70 8.98 -9.19
CA GLY A 88 -7.32 10.22 -9.85
C GLY A 88 -6.42 11.09 -9.02
N LYS A 89 -5.57 10.48 -8.20
CA LYS A 89 -4.68 11.24 -7.34
C LYS A 89 -3.46 10.42 -6.99
N SER A 90 -2.44 11.09 -6.47
CA SER A 90 -1.22 10.42 -6.04
C SER A 90 -1.49 9.63 -4.77
N LEU A 91 -0.86 8.47 -4.66
CA LEU A 91 -0.97 7.61 -3.49
C LEU A 91 0.41 7.22 -3.02
N LEU A 92 0.52 6.96 -1.74
CA LEU A 92 1.75 6.57 -1.09
C LEU A 92 1.74 5.07 -0.87
N CYS A 93 2.87 4.44 -1.13
CA CYS A 93 3.04 3.01 -0.84
C CYS A 93 4.19 2.89 0.15
N LEU A 94 3.89 2.44 1.35
CA LEU A 94 4.90 2.23 2.37
C LEU A 94 5.15 0.74 2.50
N ILE A 95 6.40 0.35 2.45
CA ILE A 95 6.77 -1.05 2.53
C ILE A 95 7.74 -1.23 3.68
N GLU A 96 7.39 -2.07 4.61
CA GLU A 96 8.23 -2.38 5.74
C GLU A 96 8.87 -3.73 5.56
N SER A 97 10.19 -3.79 5.76
CA SER A 97 10.91 -5.04 5.74
C SER A 97 11.93 -4.99 6.85
N ASP A 98 11.79 -5.91 7.81
CA ASP A 98 12.76 -6.08 8.90
C ASP A 98 13.10 -4.78 9.60
N GLY A 99 12.06 -4.00 9.89
CA GLY A 99 12.25 -2.76 10.65
C GLY A 99 12.55 -1.54 9.82
N CYS A 100 12.77 -1.70 8.53
CA CYS A 100 13.00 -0.58 7.63
C CYS A 100 11.73 -0.30 6.85
N VAL A 101 11.38 0.97 6.70
CA VAL A 101 10.20 1.35 5.93
C VAL A 101 10.67 2.24 4.78
N ALA A 102 10.27 1.86 3.58
CA ALA A 102 10.55 2.65 2.40
C ALA A 102 9.25 3.20 1.85
N ALA A 103 9.32 4.40 1.30
CA ALA A 103 8.14 5.08 0.80
C ALA A 103 8.27 5.30 -0.70
N TYR A 104 7.19 5.01 -1.40
CA TYR A 104 7.12 5.18 -2.85
C TYR A 104 5.85 5.92 -3.19
N ARG A 105 5.96 6.85 -4.11
CA ARG A 105 4.82 7.63 -4.53
C ARG A 105 4.36 7.16 -5.90
N PHE A 106 3.07 6.98 -6.05
CA PHE A 106 2.47 6.58 -7.32
C PHE A 106 1.51 7.68 -7.74
N ASP A 107 1.77 8.29 -8.87
CA ASP A 107 0.95 9.38 -9.35
C ASP A 107 -0.13 8.85 -10.26
N ASP A 108 -1.15 9.66 -10.46
CA ASP A 108 -2.21 9.34 -11.39
C ASP A 108 -1.59 9.15 -12.77
N ASP A 109 -1.83 7.99 -13.34
CA ASP A 109 -1.22 7.60 -14.59
C ASP A 109 -1.62 8.42 -15.75
N GLU A 110 -2.73 9.07 -15.65
CA GLU A 110 -3.22 9.82 -16.76
C GLU A 110 -2.23 10.83 -17.25
N SER A 111 -1.59 11.50 -16.31
CA SER A 111 -0.64 12.52 -16.73
C SER A 111 0.58 11.91 -17.38
N ALA A 112 0.97 10.74 -16.93
CA ALA A 112 2.12 10.09 -17.55
C ALA A 112 1.76 9.54 -18.92
N GLY A 113 0.55 9.08 -19.06
CA GLY A 113 0.14 8.50 -20.31
C GLY A 113 0.01 9.50 -21.44
N VAL A 114 -0.06 10.74 -21.11
CA VAL A 114 -0.27 11.76 -22.09
C VAL A 114 1.01 12.17 -22.77
N LYS A 115 2.11 11.79 -22.23
CA LYS A 115 3.39 12.22 -22.79
C LYS A 115 3.64 11.81 -24.21
#